data_ab3cf88297b341cf1fcffcbc40f9101c
#
_entry.id   ab3cf88297b341cf1fcffcbc40f9101c
#
_cell.length_a   1.000
_cell.length_b   1.000
_cell.length_c   1.000
_cell.angle_alpha   90.00
_cell.angle_beta   90.00
_cell.angle_gamma   90.00
#
_symmetry.space_group_name_H-M   'P 1'
#
loop_
_entity.id
_entity.type
_entity.pdbx_description
1 polymer ?
#
loop_
_entity_poly.entity_id
_entity_poly.type
_entity_poly.pdbx_seq_one_letter_code
_entity_poly.pdbx_strand_id
1 'polypeptide(L)'
;SIYLLEVDEGSRLGLEILQGGARYSAARVPSEDEMAEFYETACEFLEHAGYRHYEISNWGRAGLESRHNLKYWRREPYLGFGAGAHSFSGTQRWANAHDAAVYVAGIGAGKLPIEQLESVTRESALEEELFLGLRKLDGIDVALIERRYGVAVEPRFARLMSAGLVEREGNCVRLAPGKLSVANEVFVELMR
;
A
#
# COMPACT_ATOMS: atom_id res chain seq x y z
N SER A 1 6.01 -11.91 5.57
CA SER A 1 5.86 -10.86 4.55
C SER A 1 6.43 -11.35 3.23
N ILE A 2 5.68 -11.19 2.15
CA ILE A 2 6.09 -11.56 0.79
C ILE A 2 5.73 -10.40 -0.11
N TYR A 3 6.69 -9.98 -0.93
CA TYR A 3 6.52 -8.87 -1.86
C TYR A 3 6.79 -9.36 -3.29
N LEU A 4 5.96 -8.94 -4.23
CA LEU A 4 6.30 -9.02 -5.64
C LEU A 4 7.50 -8.11 -5.92
N LEU A 5 8.41 -8.54 -6.78
CA LEU A 5 9.56 -7.72 -7.15
C LEU A 5 9.10 -6.57 -8.04
N GLU A 6 9.15 -5.36 -7.51
CA GLU A 6 8.99 -4.13 -8.30
C GLU A 6 10.37 -3.65 -8.74
N VAL A 7 10.56 -3.52 -10.05
CA VAL A 7 11.82 -3.03 -10.62
C VAL A 7 11.67 -1.56 -10.97
N ASP A 8 12.28 -0.69 -10.16
CA ASP A 8 12.39 0.74 -10.48
C ASP A 8 13.26 0.93 -11.72
N GLU A 9 12.72 1.57 -12.75
CA GLU A 9 13.44 1.84 -14.02
C GLU A 9 14.72 2.65 -13.81
N GLY A 10 14.77 3.54 -12.81
CA GLY A 10 15.94 4.33 -12.43
C GLY A 10 16.97 3.56 -11.61
N SER A 11 16.63 2.37 -11.11
CA SER A 11 17.56 1.51 -10.37
C SER A 11 18.63 0.90 -11.28
N ARG A 12 19.74 0.43 -10.67
CA ARG A 12 20.78 -0.28 -11.44
C ARG A 12 20.26 -1.54 -12.13
N LEU A 13 19.33 -2.26 -11.51
CA LEU A 13 18.69 -3.42 -12.11
C LEU A 13 17.77 -3.00 -13.25
N GLY A 14 16.92 -1.98 -13.05
CA GLY A 14 16.01 -1.48 -14.09
C GLY A 14 16.73 -1.01 -15.33
N LEU A 15 17.80 -0.21 -15.16
CA LEU A 15 18.63 0.23 -16.27
C LEU A 15 19.28 -0.94 -17.02
N GLU A 16 19.75 -1.97 -16.31
CA GLU A 16 20.35 -3.15 -16.94
C GLU A 16 19.31 -3.95 -17.74
N ILE A 17 18.07 -4.10 -17.22
CA ILE A 17 16.97 -4.75 -17.93
C ILE A 17 16.63 -3.98 -19.22
N LEU A 18 16.46 -2.67 -19.13
CA LEU A 18 16.14 -1.82 -20.29
C LEU A 18 17.21 -1.88 -21.38
N GLN A 19 18.47 -2.08 -21.01
CA GLN A 19 19.61 -2.17 -21.93
C GLN A 19 19.85 -3.61 -22.45
N GLY A 20 19.07 -4.60 -21.99
CA GLY A 20 19.27 -6.00 -22.35
C GLY A 20 20.57 -6.60 -21.79
N GLY A 21 21.11 -6.03 -20.72
CA GLY A 21 22.33 -6.48 -20.08
C GLY A 21 22.14 -7.71 -19.20
N ALA A 22 23.26 -8.29 -18.73
CA ALA A 22 23.26 -9.50 -17.92
C ALA A 22 23.66 -9.29 -16.45
N ARG A 23 24.05 -8.06 -16.07
CA ARG A 23 24.45 -7.73 -14.70
C ARG A 23 23.26 -7.82 -13.75
N TYR A 24 23.54 -7.97 -12.45
CA TYR A 24 22.53 -8.06 -11.40
C TYR A 24 21.50 -9.17 -11.61
N SER A 25 21.84 -10.20 -12.40
CA SER A 25 20.94 -11.27 -12.80
C SER A 25 19.68 -10.79 -13.56
N ALA A 26 19.77 -9.68 -14.29
CA ALA A 26 18.65 -9.07 -15.01
C ALA A 26 17.89 -10.07 -15.91
N ALA A 27 18.61 -10.99 -16.56
CA ALA A 27 18.01 -12.03 -17.39
C ALA A 27 17.24 -13.13 -16.61
N ARG A 28 17.29 -13.08 -15.27
CA ARG A 28 16.57 -14.02 -14.37
C ARG A 28 15.43 -13.37 -13.60
N VAL A 29 15.13 -12.10 -13.88
CA VAL A 29 13.97 -11.45 -13.29
C VAL A 29 12.73 -12.17 -13.83
N PRO A 30 11.86 -12.70 -12.94
CA PRO A 30 10.66 -13.40 -13.36
C PRO A 30 9.74 -12.49 -14.17
N SER A 31 8.99 -13.06 -15.11
CA SER A 31 7.87 -12.38 -15.77
C SER A 31 6.75 -12.07 -14.77
N GLU A 32 5.83 -11.19 -15.17
CA GLU A 32 4.66 -10.84 -14.35
C GLU A 32 3.81 -12.09 -14.04
N ASP A 33 3.64 -12.99 -15.02
CA ASP A 33 2.89 -14.24 -14.83
C ASP A 33 3.60 -15.16 -13.82
N GLU A 34 4.92 -15.32 -13.93
CA GLU A 34 5.68 -16.12 -12.97
C GLU A 34 5.64 -15.51 -11.55
N MET A 35 5.70 -14.19 -11.44
CA MET A 35 5.57 -13.52 -10.14
C MET A 35 4.17 -13.71 -9.54
N ALA A 36 3.13 -13.68 -10.35
CA ALA A 36 1.76 -13.97 -9.90
C ALA A 36 1.64 -15.41 -9.40
N GLU A 37 2.18 -16.40 -10.14
CA GLU A 37 2.20 -17.81 -9.73
C GLU A 37 2.98 -18.03 -8.43
N PHE A 38 4.12 -17.37 -8.27
CA PHE A 38 4.89 -17.42 -7.00
C PHE A 38 4.10 -16.86 -5.84
N TYR A 39 3.38 -15.76 -6.06
CA TYR A 39 2.56 -15.15 -5.03
C TYR A 39 1.38 -16.05 -4.62
N GLU A 40 0.67 -16.63 -5.58
CA GLU A 40 -0.43 -17.56 -5.33
C GLU A 40 0.06 -18.81 -4.58
N THR A 41 1.17 -19.41 -5.03
CA THR A 41 1.82 -20.53 -4.33
C THR A 41 2.18 -20.17 -2.88
N ALA A 42 2.68 -18.96 -2.66
CA ALA A 42 3.03 -18.49 -1.32
C ALA A 42 1.79 -18.29 -0.44
N CYS A 43 0.69 -17.78 -1.00
CA CYS A 43 -0.60 -17.66 -0.30
C CYS A 43 -1.07 -19.04 0.18
N GLU A 44 -1.16 -20.01 -0.72
CA GLU A 44 -1.59 -21.38 -0.40
C GLU A 44 -0.69 -22.03 0.65
N PHE A 45 0.62 -21.92 0.48
CA PHE A 45 1.58 -22.49 1.44
C PHE A 45 1.41 -21.93 2.85
N LEU A 46 1.28 -20.61 2.96
CA LEU A 46 1.14 -19.94 4.26
C LEU A 46 -0.20 -20.23 4.92
N GLU A 47 -1.29 -20.30 4.16
CA GLU A 47 -2.61 -20.69 4.67
C GLU A 47 -2.59 -22.13 5.21
N HIS A 48 -2.02 -23.08 4.46
CA HIS A 48 -1.84 -24.46 4.93
C HIS A 48 -0.95 -24.57 6.17
N ALA A 49 0.01 -23.64 6.33
CA ALA A 49 0.84 -23.54 7.53
C ALA A 49 0.14 -22.84 8.72
N GLY A 50 -1.15 -22.48 8.58
CA GLY A 50 -1.98 -21.88 9.63
C GLY A 50 -1.77 -20.37 9.82
N TYR A 51 -1.20 -19.68 8.82
CA TYR A 51 -1.15 -18.23 8.82
C TYR A 51 -2.40 -17.66 8.14
N ARG A 52 -2.94 -16.60 8.72
CA ARG A 52 -4.02 -15.83 8.14
C ARG A 52 -3.44 -14.72 7.27
N HIS A 53 -3.85 -14.66 6.01
CA HIS A 53 -3.61 -13.53 5.14
C HIS A 53 -4.49 -12.36 5.59
N TYR A 54 -3.94 -11.20 5.94
CA TYR A 54 -4.72 -10.08 6.47
C TYR A 54 -4.60 -8.79 5.64
N GLU A 55 -3.55 -8.68 4.82
CA GLU A 55 -3.38 -7.62 3.83
C GLU A 55 -2.46 -8.12 2.70
N ILE A 56 -2.40 -7.45 1.58
CA ILE A 56 -1.79 -7.92 0.32
C ILE A 56 -0.46 -8.64 0.51
N SER A 57 0.45 -8.09 1.31
CA SER A 57 1.84 -8.58 1.39
C SER A 57 2.17 -9.28 2.71
N ASN A 58 1.22 -9.39 3.64
CA ASN A 58 1.51 -9.88 4.99
C ASN A 58 0.51 -10.91 5.51
N TRP A 59 1.07 -11.90 6.20
CA TRP A 59 0.37 -12.97 6.90
C TRP A 59 0.75 -12.94 8.37
N GLY A 60 -0.17 -13.35 9.23
CA GLY A 60 0.02 -13.46 10.67
C GLY A 60 -0.76 -14.63 11.24
N ARG A 61 -0.39 -15.15 12.40
CA ARG A 61 -1.30 -16.00 13.16
C ARG A 61 -2.47 -15.16 13.67
N ALA A 62 -3.63 -15.76 13.82
CA ALA A 62 -4.82 -15.05 14.27
C ALA A 62 -4.56 -14.25 15.55
N GLY A 63 -4.87 -12.95 15.53
CA GLY A 63 -4.62 -12.00 16.61
C GLY A 63 -3.17 -11.49 16.72
N LEU A 64 -2.28 -11.91 15.82
CA LEU A 64 -0.88 -11.47 15.77
C LEU A 64 -0.55 -10.71 14.46
N GLU A 65 -1.55 -10.15 13.83
CA GLU A 65 -1.39 -9.26 12.67
C GLU A 65 -0.56 -8.03 13.06
N SER A 66 0.25 -7.51 12.14
CA SER A 66 1.06 -6.33 12.40
C SER A 66 0.20 -5.09 12.64
N ARG A 67 0.07 -4.69 13.90
CA ARG A 67 -0.63 -3.45 14.29
C ARG A 67 0.00 -2.22 13.66
N HIS A 68 1.31 -2.26 13.42
CA HIS A 68 2.05 -1.20 12.76
C HIS A 68 1.57 -1.04 11.30
N ASN A 69 1.51 -2.13 10.52
CA ASN A 69 1.05 -2.08 9.14
C ASN A 69 -0.43 -1.70 9.04
N LEU A 70 -1.27 -2.33 9.87
CA LEU A 70 -2.71 -2.03 9.89
C LEU A 70 -3.02 -0.57 10.21
N LYS A 71 -2.18 0.11 10.98
CA LYS A 71 -2.29 1.55 11.24
C LYS A 71 -2.23 2.35 9.93
N TYR A 72 -1.30 2.05 9.04
CA TYR A 72 -1.19 2.72 7.74
C TYR A 72 -2.40 2.41 6.85
N TRP A 73 -2.82 1.15 6.79
CA TRP A 73 -3.97 0.74 5.97
C TRP A 73 -5.31 1.28 6.47
N ARG A 74 -5.37 1.71 7.74
CA ARG A 74 -6.52 2.41 8.34
C ARG A 74 -6.39 3.93 8.30
N ARG A 75 -5.33 4.42 7.70
CA ARG A 75 -5.04 5.85 7.63
C ARG A 75 -5.01 6.53 9.01
N GLU A 76 -4.51 5.82 10.03
CA GLU A 76 -4.36 6.35 11.38
C GLU A 76 -3.14 7.28 11.48
N PRO A 77 -3.18 8.31 12.35
CA PRO A 77 -2.02 9.18 12.58
C PRO A 77 -0.79 8.41 13.08
N TYR A 78 0.39 8.88 12.68
CA TYR A 78 1.67 8.34 13.12
C TYR A 78 2.77 9.39 13.13
N LEU A 79 3.80 9.15 13.92
CA LEU A 79 5.02 9.96 13.97
C LEU A 79 6.21 9.13 13.49
N GLY A 80 6.98 9.69 12.57
CA GLY A 80 8.23 9.15 12.08
C GLY A 80 9.42 9.83 12.77
N PHE A 81 10.39 9.05 13.20
CA PHE A 81 11.61 9.50 13.84
C PHE A 81 12.81 9.13 12.99
N GLY A 82 13.75 10.07 12.88
CA GLY A 82 14.96 9.91 12.07
C GLY A 82 14.95 10.76 10.80
N ALA A 83 16.10 10.83 10.13
CA ALA A 83 16.26 11.52 8.86
C ALA A 83 15.38 10.87 7.78
N GLY A 84 14.71 11.69 6.97
CA GLY A 84 13.80 11.23 5.92
C GLY A 84 12.51 10.57 6.39
N ALA A 85 12.27 10.45 7.71
CA ALA A 85 11.07 9.80 8.22
C ALA A 85 9.83 10.67 8.01
N HIS A 86 8.74 10.03 7.58
CA HIS A 86 7.45 10.66 7.36
C HIS A 86 6.56 10.57 8.58
N SER A 87 5.71 11.57 8.76
CA SER A 87 4.68 11.63 9.80
C SER A 87 3.34 12.02 9.20
N PHE A 88 2.25 11.67 9.88
CA PHE A 88 0.90 11.98 9.46
C PHE A 88 0.01 12.28 10.67
N SER A 89 -0.70 13.40 10.66
CA SER A 89 -1.60 13.83 11.74
C SER A 89 -3.08 13.47 11.50
N GLY A 90 -3.41 12.98 10.33
CA GLY A 90 -4.79 12.83 9.84
C GLY A 90 -5.15 13.88 8.79
N THR A 91 -4.58 15.06 8.88
CA THR A 91 -4.84 16.20 7.95
C THR A 91 -3.58 16.80 7.35
N GLN A 92 -2.44 16.54 7.93
CA GLN A 92 -1.14 17.01 7.44
C GLN A 92 -0.17 15.84 7.36
N ARG A 93 0.67 15.84 6.35
CA ARG A 93 1.81 14.94 6.19
C ARG A 93 3.08 15.78 6.15
N TRP A 94 4.11 15.29 6.82
CA TRP A 94 5.43 15.95 6.75
C TRP A 94 6.56 14.92 6.73
N ALA A 95 7.68 15.33 6.16
CA ALA A 95 8.92 14.55 6.19
C ALA A 95 10.00 15.33 6.92
N ASN A 96 10.78 14.62 7.71
CA ASN A 96 12.00 15.17 8.31
C ASN A 96 13.07 15.36 7.22
N ALA A 97 14.04 16.25 7.50
CA ALA A 97 15.20 16.45 6.64
C ALA A 97 15.84 15.11 6.25
N HIS A 98 16.05 14.93 4.94
CA HIS A 98 16.60 13.70 4.40
C HIS A 98 18.08 13.51 4.74
N ASP A 99 18.84 14.61 4.81
CA ASP A 99 20.22 14.61 5.24
C ASP A 99 20.35 14.37 6.75
N ALA A 100 21.10 13.34 7.13
CA ALA A 100 21.26 12.96 8.54
C ALA A 100 21.95 14.03 9.38
N ALA A 101 22.91 14.79 8.82
CA ALA A 101 23.61 15.85 9.55
C ALA A 101 22.67 17.03 9.80
N VAL A 102 21.84 17.40 8.82
CA VAL A 102 20.81 18.44 8.95
C VAL A 102 19.78 18.02 10.00
N TYR A 103 19.33 16.77 9.98
CA TYR A 103 18.40 16.23 10.98
C TYR A 103 18.97 16.33 12.39
N VAL A 104 20.19 15.83 12.61
CA VAL A 104 20.86 15.83 13.92
C VAL A 104 21.08 17.26 14.42
N ALA A 105 21.54 18.17 13.56
CA ALA A 105 21.74 19.58 13.91
C ALA A 105 20.42 20.26 14.32
N GLY A 106 19.33 19.99 13.59
CA GLY A 106 18.00 20.51 13.92
C GLY A 106 17.53 20.05 15.30
N ILE A 107 17.59 18.74 15.57
CA ILE A 107 17.22 18.17 16.88
C ILE A 107 18.11 18.74 17.98
N GLY A 108 19.43 18.83 17.78
CA GLY A 108 20.37 19.42 18.74
C GLY A 108 20.09 20.90 19.06
N ALA A 109 19.51 21.64 18.11
CA ALA A 109 19.06 23.01 18.28
C ALA A 109 17.63 23.14 18.85
N GLY A 110 16.98 22.04 19.22
CA GLY A 110 15.60 22.03 19.73
C GLY A 110 14.54 22.37 18.68
N LYS A 111 14.84 22.19 17.39
CA LYS A 111 13.93 22.47 16.28
C LYS A 111 13.50 21.17 15.60
N LEU A 112 12.23 21.12 15.17
CA LEU A 112 11.79 20.03 14.32
C LEU A 112 12.41 20.21 12.91
N PRO A 113 13.23 19.28 12.45
CA PRO A 113 13.90 19.39 11.15
C PRO A 113 12.97 18.95 10.01
N ILE A 114 11.85 19.64 9.86
CA ILE A 114 10.85 19.37 8.82
C ILE A 114 11.33 19.99 7.51
N GLU A 115 11.45 19.19 6.47
CA GLU A 115 11.83 19.59 5.11
C GLU A 115 10.61 19.71 4.18
N GLN A 116 9.62 18.84 4.36
CA GLN A 116 8.40 18.84 3.56
C GLN A 116 7.18 18.90 4.48
N LEU A 117 6.20 19.69 4.11
CA LEU A 117 4.92 19.78 4.80
C LEU A 117 3.80 19.93 3.78
N GLU A 118 2.83 19.04 3.84
CA GLU A 118 1.68 18.99 2.94
C GLU A 118 0.38 18.90 3.73
N SER A 119 -0.62 19.65 3.30
CA SER A 119 -2.00 19.53 3.82
C SER A 119 -2.77 18.55 2.95
N VAL A 120 -3.33 17.52 3.58
CA VAL A 120 -4.14 16.51 2.87
C VAL A 120 -5.55 17.06 2.70
N THR A 121 -5.97 17.21 1.45
CA THR A 121 -7.33 17.66 1.13
C THR A 121 -8.36 16.60 1.48
N ARG A 122 -9.64 17.00 1.58
CA ARG A 122 -10.74 16.05 1.82
C ARG A 122 -10.86 15.02 0.71
N GLU A 123 -10.61 15.42 -0.53
CA GLU A 123 -10.62 14.53 -1.70
C GLU A 123 -9.47 13.52 -1.65
N SER A 124 -8.23 13.99 -1.47
CA SER A 124 -7.07 13.09 -1.29
C SER A 124 -7.24 12.16 -0.10
N ALA A 125 -7.86 12.64 0.99
CA ALA A 125 -8.15 11.79 2.15
C ALA A 125 -9.13 10.66 1.83
N LEU A 126 -10.16 10.94 1.01
CA LEU A 126 -11.11 9.93 0.52
C LEU A 126 -10.39 8.89 -0.36
N GLU A 127 -9.62 9.35 -1.35
CA GLU A 127 -8.88 8.47 -2.25
C GLU A 127 -7.91 7.57 -1.47
N GLU A 128 -7.15 8.14 -0.53
CA GLU A 128 -6.26 7.37 0.34
C GLU A 128 -7.04 6.33 1.16
N GLU A 129 -8.22 6.67 1.72
CA GLU A 129 -9.01 5.74 2.51
C GLU A 129 -9.55 4.58 1.68
N LEU A 130 -9.91 4.84 0.41
CA LEU A 130 -10.34 3.80 -0.52
C LEU A 130 -9.19 2.83 -0.85
N PHE A 131 -8.08 3.34 -1.37
CA PHE A 131 -7.02 2.45 -1.83
C PHE A 131 -6.24 1.79 -0.69
N LEU A 132 -5.95 2.50 0.42
CA LEU A 132 -5.29 1.91 1.60
C LEU A 132 -6.20 0.87 2.26
N GLY A 133 -7.49 1.17 2.33
CA GLY A 133 -8.47 0.28 2.91
C GLY A 133 -8.63 -1.04 2.14
N LEU A 134 -8.58 -1.00 0.80
CA LEU A 134 -8.63 -2.18 -0.05
C LEU A 134 -7.34 -3.04 -0.02
N ARG A 135 -6.24 -2.54 0.55
CA ARG A 135 -5.08 -3.40 0.82
C ARG A 135 -5.37 -4.46 1.85
N LYS A 136 -6.32 -4.22 2.75
CA LYS A 136 -6.77 -5.22 3.72
C LYS A 136 -7.74 -6.20 3.06
N LEU A 137 -7.60 -7.48 3.37
CA LEU A 137 -8.49 -8.51 2.85
C LEU A 137 -9.93 -8.38 3.38
N ASP A 138 -10.08 -7.76 4.57
CA ASP A 138 -11.40 -7.43 5.11
C ASP A 138 -12.10 -6.31 4.31
N GLY A 139 -11.36 -5.56 3.46
CA GLY A 139 -11.88 -4.50 2.61
C GLY A 139 -12.29 -3.24 3.37
N ILE A 140 -13.26 -2.52 2.80
CA ILE A 140 -13.79 -1.24 3.28
C ILE A 140 -15.31 -1.27 3.44
N ASP A 141 -15.82 -0.60 4.46
CA ASP A 141 -17.25 -0.34 4.61
C ASP A 141 -17.63 0.93 3.82
N VAL A 142 -18.23 0.73 2.64
CA VAL A 142 -18.64 1.80 1.73
C VAL A 142 -19.62 2.76 2.40
N ALA A 143 -20.62 2.25 3.12
CA ALA A 143 -21.61 3.10 3.78
C ALA A 143 -20.98 3.95 4.90
N LEU A 144 -19.94 3.47 5.58
CA LEU A 144 -19.21 4.25 6.56
C LEU A 144 -18.42 5.39 5.89
N ILE A 145 -17.75 5.09 4.78
CA ILE A 145 -16.98 6.08 4.00
C ILE A 145 -17.92 7.15 3.44
N GLU A 146 -19.04 6.77 2.82
CA GLU A 146 -20.04 7.71 2.28
C GLU A 146 -20.57 8.64 3.36
N ARG A 147 -20.90 8.12 4.55
CA ARG A 147 -21.30 8.96 5.70
C ARG A 147 -20.22 9.93 6.13
N ARG A 148 -18.96 9.47 6.16
CA ARG A 148 -17.80 10.30 6.60
C ARG A 148 -17.52 11.44 5.63
N TYR A 149 -17.58 11.16 4.35
CA TYR A 149 -17.22 12.11 3.31
C TYR A 149 -18.42 12.82 2.66
N GLY A 150 -19.64 12.39 2.92
CA GLY A 150 -20.85 13.01 2.38
C GLY A 150 -20.97 12.89 0.85
N VAL A 151 -20.33 11.89 0.25
CA VAL A 151 -20.30 11.65 -1.20
C VAL A 151 -20.56 10.18 -1.49
N ALA A 152 -21.23 9.90 -2.61
CA ALA A 152 -21.40 8.52 -3.08
C ALA A 152 -20.07 8.00 -3.65
N VAL A 153 -19.58 6.88 -3.12
CA VAL A 153 -18.37 6.20 -3.61
C VAL A 153 -18.68 4.90 -4.33
N GLU A 154 -19.87 4.34 -4.13
CA GLU A 154 -20.30 3.10 -4.78
C GLU A 154 -20.14 3.11 -6.32
N PRO A 155 -20.45 4.20 -7.06
CA PRO A 155 -20.25 4.24 -8.50
C PRO A 155 -18.80 4.03 -8.96
N ARG A 156 -17.81 4.35 -8.11
CA ARG A 156 -16.38 4.14 -8.42
C ARG A 156 -16.03 2.65 -8.54
N PHE A 157 -16.80 1.77 -7.90
CA PHE A 157 -16.58 0.33 -7.91
C PHE A 157 -17.29 -0.40 -9.03
N ALA A 158 -18.23 0.24 -9.75
CA ALA A 158 -19.09 -0.42 -10.73
C ALA A 158 -18.29 -1.15 -11.83
N ARG A 159 -17.27 -0.51 -12.38
CA ARG A 159 -16.38 -1.10 -13.38
C ARG A 159 -15.55 -2.25 -12.80
N LEU A 160 -14.98 -2.07 -11.62
CA LEU A 160 -14.16 -3.06 -10.94
C LEU A 160 -14.96 -4.31 -10.58
N MET A 161 -16.22 -4.15 -10.16
CA MET A 161 -17.16 -5.25 -9.92
C MET A 161 -17.48 -5.98 -11.22
N SER A 162 -17.78 -5.23 -12.31
CA SER A 162 -18.07 -5.84 -13.62
C SER A 162 -16.87 -6.61 -14.18
N ALA A 163 -15.65 -6.17 -13.89
CA ALA A 163 -14.42 -6.84 -14.27
C ALA A 163 -14.02 -8.00 -13.31
N GLY A 164 -14.78 -8.22 -12.22
CA GLY A 164 -14.48 -9.24 -11.23
C GLY A 164 -13.19 -8.97 -10.43
N LEU A 165 -12.76 -7.72 -10.34
CA LEU A 165 -11.55 -7.31 -9.61
C LEU A 165 -11.84 -7.05 -8.13
N VAL A 166 -13.04 -6.61 -7.81
CA VAL A 166 -13.54 -6.46 -6.45
C VAL A 166 -14.87 -7.18 -6.29
N GLU A 167 -15.16 -7.60 -5.07
CA GLU A 167 -16.44 -8.19 -4.70
C GLU A 167 -17.09 -7.42 -3.56
N ARG A 168 -18.40 -7.56 -3.44
CA ARG A 168 -19.20 -6.91 -2.41
C ARG A 168 -19.94 -7.93 -1.56
N GLU A 169 -19.84 -7.76 -0.25
CA GLU A 169 -20.63 -8.49 0.75
C GLU A 169 -21.29 -7.50 1.71
N GLY A 170 -22.59 -7.31 1.58
CA GLY A 170 -23.31 -6.28 2.34
C GLY A 170 -22.79 -4.88 2.01
N ASN A 171 -22.30 -4.16 3.02
CA ASN A 171 -21.68 -2.84 2.83
C ASN A 171 -20.17 -2.91 2.58
N CYS A 172 -19.58 -4.09 2.68
CA CYS A 172 -18.15 -4.27 2.50
C CYS A 172 -17.79 -4.49 1.03
N VAL A 173 -16.79 -3.76 0.53
CA VAL A 173 -16.14 -3.99 -0.77
C VAL A 173 -14.69 -4.37 -0.50
N ARG A 174 -14.23 -5.44 -1.14
CA ARG A 174 -12.86 -5.95 -1.01
C ARG A 174 -12.33 -6.43 -2.36
N LEU A 175 -11.03 -6.60 -2.47
CA LEU A 175 -10.42 -7.26 -3.62
C LEU A 175 -11.00 -8.68 -3.75
N ALA A 176 -11.31 -9.08 -4.98
CA ALA A 176 -11.82 -10.43 -5.23
C ALA A 176 -10.73 -11.48 -4.95
N PRO A 177 -11.08 -12.68 -4.46
CA PRO A 177 -10.13 -13.77 -4.29
C PRO A 177 -9.37 -14.05 -5.60
N GLY A 178 -8.04 -14.28 -5.51
CA GLY A 178 -7.18 -14.49 -6.68
C GLY A 178 -6.89 -13.23 -7.50
N LYS A 179 -7.24 -12.02 -7.00
CA LYS A 179 -6.94 -10.74 -7.67
C LYS A 179 -5.96 -9.86 -6.89
N LEU A 180 -5.34 -10.43 -5.85
CA LEU A 180 -4.40 -9.68 -5.00
C LEU A 180 -3.09 -9.35 -5.75
N SER A 181 -2.66 -10.20 -6.66
CA SER A 181 -1.47 -9.97 -7.50
C SER A 181 -1.62 -8.78 -8.46
N VAL A 182 -2.86 -8.43 -8.82
CA VAL A 182 -3.19 -7.29 -9.71
C VAL A 182 -3.81 -6.11 -8.95
N ALA A 183 -3.65 -6.04 -7.64
CA ALA A 183 -4.24 -4.99 -6.80
C ALA A 183 -3.86 -3.57 -7.26
N ASN A 184 -2.67 -3.37 -7.81
CA ASN A 184 -2.22 -2.07 -8.30
C ASN A 184 -3.11 -1.54 -9.44
N GLU A 185 -3.62 -2.40 -10.32
CA GLU A 185 -4.57 -2.00 -11.37
C GLU A 185 -5.87 -1.47 -10.78
N VAL A 186 -6.37 -2.12 -9.72
CA VAL A 186 -7.57 -1.66 -8.99
C VAL A 186 -7.33 -0.28 -8.38
N PHE A 187 -6.16 -0.06 -7.77
CA PHE A 187 -5.85 1.22 -7.14
C PHE A 187 -5.72 2.35 -8.17
N VAL A 188 -5.09 2.10 -9.31
CA VAL A 188 -4.99 3.08 -10.41
C VAL A 188 -6.37 3.45 -10.97
N GLU A 189 -7.25 2.47 -11.13
CA GLU A 189 -8.61 2.72 -11.65
C GLU A 189 -9.47 3.53 -10.65
N LEU A 190 -9.29 3.33 -9.36
CA LEU A 190 -10.00 4.08 -8.30
C LEU A 190 -9.58 5.55 -8.20
N MET A 191 -8.36 5.89 -8.64
CA MET A 191 -7.82 7.25 -8.60
C MET A 191 -8.11 8.06 -9.88
N ARG A 192 -8.82 7.47 -10.86
CA ARG A 192 -9.29 8.13 -12.07
C ARG A 192 -10.68 8.72 -11.90
#